data_7f576fa4a8d6ef3199b84828d8011231
#
_entry.id   7f576fa4a8d6ef3199b84828d8011231
#
_cell.length_a   1.000
_cell.length_b   1.000
_cell.length_c   1.000
_cell.angle_alpha   90.00
_cell.angle_beta   90.00
_cell.angle_gamma   90.00
#
_symmetry.space_group_name_H-M   'P 1'
#
loop_
_entity.id
_entity.type
_entity.pdbx_description
1 polymer ?
#
loop_
_entity_poly.entity_id
_entity_poly.type
_entity_poly.pdbx_seq_one_letter_code
_entity_poly.pdbx_strand_id
1 'polypeptide(L)'
;MRRTLLSLALCGALMSSSAATVEAAPRPPDGQVFSYGAHARQNITVYGPRSAHRPALVILHGGSWARDTDWSGRARWFAARGFTVYDTDYRLTSDAAWPAQRDDVLAALRWVRHREGGERPLVLGSSAGGHLAVQAGTYGAGRSRARAVVALSPVASPYRAWADGGAPGASTERRSLRGAAERLAGCSPDLGGLRCWARWDDLAAASHASGAKDSPLLLIHSVGDFVAPAHSAELASAQRRAGLTDVSTRTVRGAAHGGPLLNTPNTERTTLAWLRAHS
;
A
#
# COMPACT_ATOMS: atom_id res chain seq x y z
N MET A 1 -4.48 -39.96 -88.80
CA MET A 1 -5.04 -39.99 -87.41
C MET A 1 -3.93 -39.54 -86.47
N ARG A 2 -3.88 -38.30 -86.06
CA ARG A 2 -2.89 -37.73 -85.14
C ARG A 2 -3.61 -37.41 -83.83
N ARG A 3 -3.21 -38.05 -82.73
CA ARG A 3 -3.70 -37.75 -81.35
C ARG A 3 -2.81 -36.68 -80.74
N THR A 4 -3.42 -35.56 -80.42
CA THR A 4 -2.80 -34.45 -79.70
C THR A 4 -2.99 -34.68 -78.19
N LEU A 5 -1.91 -34.74 -77.44
CA LEU A 5 -1.89 -34.80 -75.98
C LEU A 5 -1.87 -33.37 -75.44
N LEU A 6 -2.85 -33.02 -74.61
CA LEU A 6 -2.91 -31.73 -73.85
C LEU A 6 -2.25 -31.97 -72.51
N SER A 7 -1.17 -31.27 -72.24
CA SER A 7 -0.51 -31.25 -70.91
C SER A 7 -1.11 -30.12 -70.09
N LEU A 8 -1.75 -30.49 -68.98
CA LEU A 8 -2.20 -29.54 -67.95
C LEU A 8 -1.02 -29.23 -67.01
N ALA A 9 -0.58 -28.01 -66.96
CA ALA A 9 0.38 -27.52 -65.98
C ALA A 9 -0.38 -27.01 -64.74
N LEU A 10 -0.17 -27.65 -63.59
CA LEU A 10 -0.75 -27.28 -62.31
C LEU A 10 0.24 -26.27 -61.61
N CYS A 11 -0.11 -24.98 -61.60
CA CYS A 11 0.60 -23.97 -60.81
C CYS A 11 0.16 -24.05 -59.35
N GLY A 12 0.99 -24.65 -58.49
CA GLY A 12 0.81 -24.61 -57.05
C GLY A 12 1.32 -23.29 -56.47
N ALA A 13 0.42 -22.43 -56.03
CA ALA A 13 0.78 -21.24 -55.27
C ALA A 13 1.12 -21.61 -53.83
N LEU A 14 2.38 -21.53 -53.45
CA LEU A 14 2.86 -21.63 -52.06
C LEU A 14 2.49 -20.35 -51.31
N MET A 15 1.45 -20.41 -50.48
CA MET A 15 1.12 -19.37 -49.53
C MET A 15 2.12 -19.45 -48.35
N SER A 16 3.13 -18.59 -48.32
CA SER A 16 4.03 -18.41 -47.19
C SER A 16 3.28 -17.66 -46.10
N SER A 17 2.83 -18.36 -45.06
CA SER A 17 2.28 -17.76 -43.84
C SER A 17 3.43 -17.16 -43.03
N SER A 18 3.61 -15.86 -43.11
CA SER A 18 4.50 -15.11 -42.18
C SER A 18 3.84 -15.10 -40.81
N ALA A 19 4.27 -15.98 -39.92
CA ALA A 19 3.95 -15.87 -38.50
C ALA A 19 4.63 -14.60 -37.93
N ALA A 20 3.83 -13.58 -37.68
CA ALA A 20 4.30 -12.41 -36.94
C ALA A 20 4.71 -12.87 -35.55
N THR A 21 5.98 -12.86 -35.23
CA THR A 21 6.49 -13.02 -33.86
C THR A 21 5.99 -11.84 -33.05
N VAL A 22 5.03 -12.08 -32.16
CA VAL A 22 4.63 -11.12 -31.14
C VAL A 22 5.83 -10.99 -30.19
N GLU A 23 6.60 -9.93 -30.37
CA GLU A 23 7.69 -9.58 -29.47
C GLU A 23 7.09 -9.30 -28.10
N ALA A 24 7.43 -10.13 -27.11
CA ALA A 24 6.97 -9.94 -25.75
C ALA A 24 7.46 -8.57 -25.26
N ALA A 25 6.54 -7.75 -24.76
CA ALA A 25 6.88 -6.45 -24.19
C ALA A 25 8.04 -6.61 -23.19
N PRO A 26 9.06 -5.73 -23.21
CA PRO A 26 10.22 -5.85 -22.35
C PRO A 26 9.79 -5.95 -20.89
N ARG A 27 10.25 -7.01 -20.20
CA ARG A 27 10.01 -7.19 -18.76
C ARG A 27 10.55 -5.94 -18.05
N PRO A 28 9.74 -5.28 -17.17
CA PRO A 28 10.25 -4.16 -16.39
C PRO A 28 11.55 -4.59 -15.69
N PRO A 29 12.58 -3.74 -15.62
CA PRO A 29 13.84 -4.09 -14.97
C PRO A 29 13.58 -4.52 -13.53
N ASP A 30 14.36 -5.49 -13.04
CA ASP A 30 14.38 -5.87 -11.64
C ASP A 30 14.61 -4.62 -10.79
N GLY A 31 13.91 -4.52 -9.66
CA GLY A 31 13.93 -3.30 -8.85
C GLY A 31 15.34 -2.94 -8.39
N GLN A 32 15.66 -1.67 -8.41
CA GLN A 32 16.93 -1.14 -7.92
C GLN A 32 16.79 -0.76 -6.45
N VAL A 33 17.67 -1.30 -5.58
CA VAL A 33 17.65 -1.04 -4.14
C VAL A 33 18.46 0.19 -3.78
N PHE A 34 17.91 1.04 -2.90
CA PHE A 34 18.55 2.22 -2.33
C PHE A 34 18.34 2.26 -0.82
N SER A 35 19.32 2.78 -0.07
CA SER A 35 19.15 3.08 1.35
C SER A 35 18.64 4.51 1.55
N TYR A 36 17.66 4.69 2.43
CA TYR A 36 17.20 6.02 2.87
C TYR A 36 17.63 6.35 4.32
N GLY A 37 18.32 5.43 4.98
CA GLY A 37 18.85 5.56 6.32
C GLY A 37 19.99 4.58 6.60
N ALA A 38 20.48 4.55 7.84
CA ALA A 38 21.64 3.75 8.23
C ALA A 38 21.31 2.30 8.58
N HIS A 39 20.06 1.98 8.91
CA HIS A 39 19.66 0.62 9.27
C HIS A 39 19.38 -0.23 8.03
N ALA A 40 19.70 -1.52 8.07
CA ALA A 40 19.51 -2.42 6.93
C ALA A 40 18.08 -2.46 6.38
N ARG A 41 17.07 -2.29 7.25
CA ARG A 41 15.66 -2.18 6.85
C ARG A 41 15.24 -0.80 6.36
N GLN A 42 16.11 0.19 6.43
CA GLN A 42 15.84 1.51 5.85
C GLN A 42 16.24 1.52 4.38
N ASN A 43 15.59 0.66 3.59
CA ASN A 43 15.83 0.51 2.16
C ASN A 43 14.54 0.65 1.35
N ILE A 44 14.71 0.98 0.08
CA ILE A 44 13.64 1.16 -0.90
C ILE A 44 14.05 0.45 -2.19
N THR A 45 13.17 -0.41 -2.71
CA THR A 45 13.32 -0.98 -4.04
C THR A 45 12.50 -0.17 -5.04
N VAL A 46 13.14 0.39 -6.06
CA VAL A 46 12.51 1.25 -7.07
C VAL A 46 12.18 0.45 -8.32
N TYR A 47 10.93 0.51 -8.76
CA TYR A 47 10.42 -0.13 -9.97
C TYR A 47 9.89 0.90 -10.97
N GLY A 48 10.18 0.68 -12.22
CA GLY A 48 9.81 1.56 -13.32
C GLY A 48 10.76 2.74 -13.52
N PRO A 49 10.74 3.36 -14.71
CA PRO A 49 11.58 4.50 -15.00
C PRO A 49 11.10 5.76 -14.27
N ARG A 50 12.04 6.60 -13.88
CA ARG A 50 11.74 7.96 -13.39
C ARG A 50 11.43 8.87 -14.57
N SER A 51 10.37 9.64 -14.45
CA SER A 51 9.97 10.63 -15.44
C SER A 51 9.00 11.62 -14.82
N ALA A 52 9.04 12.87 -15.22
CA ALA A 52 8.13 13.92 -14.76
C ALA A 52 6.63 13.58 -15.04
N HIS A 53 6.38 12.64 -15.96
CA HIS A 53 5.03 12.20 -16.31
C HIS A 53 4.58 10.94 -15.54
N ARG A 54 5.39 10.46 -14.61
CA ARG A 54 5.10 9.25 -13.82
C ARG A 54 5.04 9.61 -12.35
N PRO A 55 3.84 9.65 -11.75
CA PRO A 55 3.72 9.97 -10.34
C PRO A 55 4.44 8.92 -9.47
N ALA A 56 5.11 9.39 -8.43
CA ALA A 56 5.75 8.54 -7.43
C ALA A 56 4.70 7.87 -6.55
N LEU A 57 4.80 6.54 -6.37
CA LEU A 57 3.97 5.75 -5.49
C LEU A 57 4.84 5.01 -4.47
N VAL A 58 4.76 5.38 -3.21
CA VAL A 58 5.39 4.65 -2.10
C VAL A 58 4.46 3.53 -1.66
N ILE A 59 4.96 2.30 -1.60
CA ILE A 59 4.24 1.13 -1.08
C ILE A 59 4.81 0.76 0.28
N LEU A 60 3.93 0.51 1.26
CA LEU A 60 4.26 0.08 2.61
C LEU A 60 3.66 -1.30 2.87
N HIS A 61 4.52 -2.29 3.10
CA HIS A 61 4.11 -3.67 3.30
C HIS A 61 3.37 -3.90 4.63
N GLY A 62 2.61 -4.99 4.72
CA GLY A 62 1.98 -5.47 5.95
C GLY A 62 2.94 -6.28 6.83
N GLY A 63 2.37 -7.20 7.65
CA GLY A 63 3.17 -8.12 8.48
C GLY A 63 3.14 -7.80 9.97
N SER A 64 2.10 -7.11 10.45
CA SER A 64 1.86 -6.82 11.88
C SER A 64 3.06 -6.13 12.56
N TRP A 65 3.76 -5.27 11.82
CA TRP A 65 5.00 -4.55 12.21
C TRP A 65 6.14 -5.48 12.67
N ALA A 66 6.02 -6.79 12.47
CA ALA A 66 6.95 -7.80 12.99
C ALA A 66 7.64 -8.62 11.90
N ARG A 67 7.23 -8.50 10.65
CA ARG A 67 7.81 -9.20 9.50
C ARG A 67 7.55 -8.45 8.20
N ASP A 68 8.39 -8.69 7.21
CA ASP A 68 8.18 -8.25 5.83
C ASP A 68 7.12 -9.10 5.13
N THR A 69 6.52 -8.53 4.11
CA THR A 69 5.72 -9.27 3.13
C THR A 69 6.11 -8.80 1.73
N ASP A 70 6.28 -9.74 0.80
CA ASP A 70 6.71 -9.43 -0.57
C ASP A 70 5.64 -8.63 -1.33
N TRP A 71 5.99 -7.43 -1.74
CA TRP A 71 5.17 -6.56 -2.58
C TRP A 71 5.74 -6.36 -3.98
N SER A 72 6.85 -7.00 -4.31
CA SER A 72 7.54 -6.83 -5.61
C SER A 72 6.64 -7.06 -6.82
N GLY A 73 5.76 -8.08 -6.76
CA GLY A 73 4.78 -8.34 -7.81
C GLY A 73 3.77 -7.21 -8.00
N ARG A 74 3.32 -6.61 -6.90
CA ARG A 74 2.42 -5.44 -6.93
C ARG A 74 3.15 -4.18 -7.36
N ALA A 75 4.38 -3.98 -6.90
CA ALA A 75 5.20 -2.86 -7.31
C ALA A 75 5.43 -2.87 -8.84
N ARG A 76 5.78 -4.01 -9.43
CA ARG A 76 5.86 -4.18 -10.89
C ARG A 76 4.54 -3.91 -11.59
N TRP A 77 3.44 -4.37 -11.00
CA TRP A 77 2.10 -4.15 -11.55
C TRP A 77 1.74 -2.66 -11.64
N PHE A 78 2.00 -1.86 -10.59
CA PHE A 78 1.80 -0.41 -10.61
C PHE A 78 2.80 0.29 -11.54
N ALA A 79 4.05 -0.16 -11.57
CA ALA A 79 5.07 0.38 -12.47
C ALA A 79 4.67 0.22 -13.94
N ALA A 80 4.12 -0.95 -14.34
CA ALA A 80 3.59 -1.18 -15.66
C ALA A 80 2.37 -0.29 -16.00
N ARG A 81 1.74 0.33 -14.99
CA ARG A 81 0.57 1.22 -15.14
C ARG A 81 0.90 2.71 -15.05
N GLY A 82 2.16 3.05 -15.15
CA GLY A 82 2.60 4.45 -15.31
C GLY A 82 3.07 5.12 -14.02
N PHE A 83 3.31 4.38 -12.92
CA PHE A 83 3.92 4.93 -11.71
C PHE A 83 5.43 4.67 -11.67
N THR A 84 6.18 5.54 -11.00
CA THR A 84 7.48 5.19 -10.43
C THR A 84 7.22 4.67 -9.02
N VAL A 85 7.52 3.40 -8.77
CA VAL A 85 7.11 2.74 -7.52
C VAL A 85 8.29 2.59 -6.59
N TYR A 86 8.10 2.95 -5.35
CA TYR A 86 9.03 2.90 -4.23
C TYR A 86 8.52 1.91 -3.20
N ASP A 87 8.88 0.63 -3.37
CA ASP A 87 8.56 -0.45 -2.43
C ASP A 87 9.49 -0.31 -1.22
N THR A 88 8.92 0.02 -0.07
CA THR A 88 9.66 0.60 1.04
C THR A 88 9.59 -0.31 2.26
N ASP A 89 10.75 -0.72 2.74
CA ASP A 89 10.94 -1.38 4.02
C ASP A 89 11.04 -0.33 5.15
N TYR A 90 10.79 -0.78 6.37
CA TYR A 90 10.90 0.00 7.60
C TYR A 90 11.30 -0.92 8.77
N ARG A 91 11.88 -0.37 9.82
CA ARG A 91 12.25 -1.14 11.02
C ARG A 91 11.03 -1.83 11.63
N LEU A 92 11.20 -3.08 11.98
CA LEU A 92 10.17 -3.89 12.63
C LEU A 92 10.24 -3.72 14.16
N THR A 93 9.27 -4.29 14.87
CA THR A 93 9.23 -4.26 16.34
C THR A 93 10.39 -5.01 16.99
N SER A 94 11.05 -5.93 16.26
CA SER A 94 12.30 -6.57 16.66
C SER A 94 13.53 -5.65 16.59
N ASP A 95 13.48 -4.63 15.72
CA ASP A 95 14.61 -3.75 15.44
C ASP A 95 14.56 -2.49 16.33
N ALA A 96 13.35 -1.94 16.55
CA ALA A 96 13.16 -0.73 17.32
C ALA A 96 11.72 -0.56 17.86
N ALA A 97 11.59 0.10 18.99
CA ALA A 97 10.29 0.46 19.55
C ALA A 97 9.62 1.61 18.76
N TRP A 98 8.29 1.75 18.90
CA TRP A 98 7.56 2.93 18.43
C TRP A 98 8.14 4.22 19.05
N PRO A 99 8.32 5.32 18.27
CA PRO A 99 7.74 5.57 16.93
C PRO A 99 8.68 5.28 15.74
N ALA A 100 9.70 4.43 15.91
CA ALA A 100 10.71 4.18 14.86
C ALA A 100 10.11 3.79 13.50
N GLN A 101 9.02 3.03 13.47
CA GLN A 101 8.35 2.62 12.24
C GLN A 101 7.74 3.80 11.48
N ARG A 102 7.07 4.72 12.22
CA ARG A 102 6.56 5.96 11.63
C ARG A 102 7.70 6.85 11.15
N ASP A 103 8.73 7.02 11.96
CA ASP A 103 9.85 7.91 11.65
C ASP A 103 10.61 7.44 10.41
N ASP A 104 10.73 6.12 10.21
CA ASP A 104 11.29 5.53 9.01
C ASP A 104 10.45 5.85 7.77
N VAL A 105 9.13 5.68 7.85
CA VAL A 105 8.24 6.04 6.74
C VAL A 105 8.34 7.53 6.41
N LEU A 106 8.38 8.40 7.42
CA LEU A 106 8.55 9.84 7.22
C LEU A 106 9.92 10.16 6.59
N ALA A 107 10.97 9.43 6.95
CA ALA A 107 12.30 9.57 6.34
C ALA A 107 12.29 9.09 4.88
N ALA A 108 11.66 7.95 4.60
CA ALA A 108 11.50 7.43 3.24
C ALA A 108 10.74 8.41 2.33
N LEU A 109 9.64 9.00 2.82
CA LEU A 109 8.88 10.00 2.07
C LEU A 109 9.72 11.25 1.77
N ARG A 110 10.55 11.72 2.70
CA ARG A 110 11.49 12.83 2.46
C ARG A 110 12.52 12.46 1.39
N TRP A 111 13.07 11.23 1.48
CA TRP A 111 14.04 10.73 0.51
C TRP A 111 13.43 10.63 -0.90
N VAL A 112 12.22 10.04 -1.02
CA VAL A 112 11.50 9.95 -2.30
C VAL A 112 11.21 11.35 -2.85
N ARG A 113 10.69 12.26 -2.04
CA ARG A 113 10.42 13.64 -2.44
C ARG A 113 11.67 14.35 -2.97
N HIS A 114 12.82 14.21 -2.30
CA HIS A 114 14.08 14.76 -2.78
C HIS A 114 14.48 14.15 -4.13
N ARG A 115 14.33 12.84 -4.27
CA ARG A 115 14.64 12.11 -5.50
C ARG A 115 13.71 12.51 -6.65
N GLU A 116 12.49 12.89 -6.37
CA GLU A 116 11.47 13.33 -7.36
C GLU A 116 11.42 14.85 -7.53
N GLY A 117 12.51 15.55 -7.24
CA GLY A 117 12.61 17.00 -7.50
C GLY A 117 11.69 17.86 -6.65
N GLY A 118 11.30 17.40 -5.48
CA GLY A 118 10.40 18.11 -4.55
C GLY A 118 8.95 17.68 -4.63
N GLU A 119 8.57 16.86 -5.62
CA GLU A 119 7.21 16.34 -5.77
C GLU A 119 6.84 15.37 -4.64
N ARG A 120 5.64 15.53 -4.11
CA ARG A 120 5.12 14.66 -3.04
C ARG A 120 4.63 13.35 -3.63
N PRO A 121 5.03 12.20 -3.07
CA PRO A 121 4.54 10.91 -3.54
C PRO A 121 3.08 10.66 -3.12
N LEU A 122 2.44 9.75 -3.83
CA LEU A 122 1.28 8.99 -3.37
C LEU A 122 1.76 7.88 -2.44
N VAL A 123 0.90 7.46 -1.50
CA VAL A 123 1.23 6.37 -0.56
C VAL A 123 0.15 5.29 -0.63
N LEU A 124 0.57 4.03 -0.71
CA LEU A 124 -0.31 2.86 -0.59
C LEU A 124 0.23 1.96 0.51
N GLY A 125 -0.61 1.62 1.49
CA GLY A 125 -0.20 0.72 2.57
C GLY A 125 -1.19 -0.40 2.82
N SER A 126 -0.70 -1.53 3.31
CA SER A 126 -1.48 -2.72 3.61
C SER A 126 -1.39 -3.11 5.07
N SER A 127 -2.51 -3.32 5.78
CA SER A 127 -2.53 -3.81 7.17
C SER A 127 -1.68 -2.93 8.10
N ALA A 128 -0.59 -3.44 8.65
CA ALA A 128 0.40 -2.67 9.42
C ALA A 128 1.00 -1.52 8.59
N GLY A 129 1.33 -1.75 7.31
CA GLY A 129 1.75 -0.70 6.39
C GLY A 129 0.61 0.29 6.08
N GLY A 130 -0.64 -0.18 6.09
CA GLY A 130 -1.83 0.67 6.02
C GLY A 130 -1.94 1.62 7.22
N HIS A 131 -1.63 1.13 8.43
CA HIS A 131 -1.48 1.97 9.63
C HIS A 131 -0.41 3.06 9.42
N LEU A 132 0.79 2.66 8.98
CA LEU A 132 1.89 3.61 8.74
C LEU A 132 1.57 4.61 7.62
N ALA A 133 0.83 4.18 6.60
CA ALA A 133 0.38 5.06 5.52
C ALA A 133 -0.59 6.14 6.02
N VAL A 134 -1.60 5.76 6.83
CA VAL A 134 -2.53 6.74 7.40
C VAL A 134 -1.83 7.63 8.44
N GLN A 135 -0.89 7.11 9.22
CA GLN A 135 -0.02 7.92 10.08
C GLN A 135 0.76 8.97 9.27
N ALA A 136 1.38 8.57 8.16
CA ALA A 136 2.11 9.50 7.28
C ALA A 136 1.19 10.59 6.70
N GLY A 137 -0.07 10.24 6.43
CA GLY A 137 -1.08 11.15 5.89
C GLY A 137 -1.72 12.09 6.91
N THR A 138 -1.61 11.80 8.22
CA THR A 138 -2.30 12.57 9.29
C THR A 138 -1.33 13.23 10.26
N TYR A 139 -0.31 12.52 10.71
CA TYR A 139 0.64 13.03 11.71
C TYR A 139 1.31 14.34 11.27
N GLY A 140 1.12 15.41 12.03
CA GLY A 140 1.81 16.68 11.83
C GLY A 140 1.77 17.22 10.38
N ALA A 141 0.60 17.55 9.84
CA ALA A 141 0.40 18.07 8.49
C ALA A 141 0.84 17.11 7.36
N GLY A 142 0.21 15.94 7.30
CA GLY A 142 0.50 14.87 6.33
C GLY A 142 0.50 15.32 4.88
N ARG A 143 -0.39 16.25 4.49
CA ARG A 143 -0.49 16.81 3.14
C ARG A 143 0.81 17.45 2.63
N SER A 144 1.68 17.91 3.52
CA SER A 144 2.99 18.43 3.13
C SER A 144 3.98 17.35 2.68
N ARG A 145 3.71 16.06 2.95
CA ARG A 145 4.59 14.92 2.69
C ARG A 145 4.03 13.94 1.67
N ALA A 146 2.74 13.63 1.77
CA ALA A 146 2.05 12.72 0.87
C ALA A 146 0.94 13.45 0.12
N ARG A 147 0.86 13.25 -1.19
CA ARG A 147 -0.18 13.85 -2.04
C ARG A 147 -1.54 13.28 -1.70
N ALA A 148 -1.62 11.98 -1.51
CA ALA A 148 -2.80 11.24 -1.08
C ALA A 148 -2.42 9.84 -0.59
N VAL A 149 -3.31 9.18 0.16
CA VAL A 149 -3.07 7.87 0.80
C VAL A 149 -4.18 6.88 0.44
N VAL A 150 -3.80 5.69 -0.01
CA VAL A 150 -4.67 4.51 -0.07
C VAL A 150 -4.24 3.54 1.03
N ALA A 151 -5.18 3.09 1.86
CA ALA A 151 -4.91 2.11 2.89
C ALA A 151 -5.85 0.90 2.76
N LEU A 152 -5.24 -0.27 2.59
CA LEU A 152 -5.92 -1.56 2.45
C LEU A 152 -5.92 -2.25 3.81
N SER A 153 -7.10 -2.48 4.38
CA SER A 153 -7.28 -3.05 5.72
C SER A 153 -6.40 -2.37 6.80
N PRO A 154 -6.35 -1.03 6.87
CA PRO A 154 -5.46 -0.36 7.81
C PRO A 154 -5.80 -0.69 9.27
N VAL A 155 -4.79 -1.00 10.08
CA VAL A 155 -4.92 -1.05 11.54
C VAL A 155 -4.85 0.39 12.07
N ALA A 156 -5.82 1.24 11.67
CA ALA A 156 -5.77 2.69 11.93
C ALA A 156 -5.78 3.06 13.43
N SER A 157 -6.26 2.15 14.29
CA SER A 157 -6.19 2.24 15.74
C SER A 157 -5.61 0.92 16.30
N PRO A 158 -4.32 0.85 16.64
CA PRO A 158 -3.75 -0.32 17.32
C PRO A 158 -4.41 -0.63 18.64
N TYR A 159 -4.93 0.39 19.37
CA TYR A 159 -5.74 0.17 20.59
C TYR A 159 -7.03 -0.61 20.30
N ARG A 160 -7.75 -0.28 19.22
CA ARG A 160 -8.93 -1.06 18.80
C ARG A 160 -8.54 -2.51 18.48
N ALA A 161 -7.45 -2.72 17.75
CA ALA A 161 -6.97 -4.08 17.45
C ALA A 161 -6.66 -4.87 18.74
N TRP A 162 -6.10 -4.19 19.73
CA TRP A 162 -5.84 -4.75 21.04
C TRP A 162 -7.16 -5.12 21.75
N ALA A 163 -8.14 -4.25 21.78
CA ALA A 163 -9.45 -4.48 22.37
C ALA A 163 -10.22 -5.61 21.66
N ASP A 164 -10.30 -5.56 20.33
CA ASP A 164 -10.99 -6.58 19.51
C ASP A 164 -10.36 -7.98 19.69
N GLY A 165 -9.05 -8.05 19.85
CA GLY A 165 -8.34 -9.31 20.10
C GLY A 165 -8.49 -9.86 21.53
N GLY A 166 -8.94 -9.02 22.47
CA GLY A 166 -9.27 -9.41 23.85
C GLY A 166 -10.74 -9.79 24.04
N ALA A 167 -11.59 -9.56 23.06
CA ALA A 167 -13.01 -9.84 23.17
C ALA A 167 -13.29 -11.36 23.27
N PRO A 168 -14.33 -11.79 24.02
CA PRO A 168 -14.76 -13.18 24.01
C PRO A 168 -15.06 -13.68 22.59
N GLY A 169 -14.52 -14.85 22.22
CA GLY A 169 -14.70 -15.41 20.88
C GLY A 169 -13.84 -14.76 19.78
N ALA A 170 -12.87 -13.91 20.12
CA ALA A 170 -11.94 -13.34 19.14
C ALA A 170 -11.24 -14.44 18.34
N SER A 171 -11.09 -14.25 17.03
CA SER A 171 -10.37 -15.19 16.15
C SER A 171 -8.88 -15.25 16.50
N THR A 172 -8.18 -16.27 16.01
CA THR A 172 -6.73 -16.40 16.19
C THR A 172 -5.97 -15.22 15.61
N GLU A 173 -6.41 -14.70 14.45
CA GLU A 173 -5.81 -13.54 13.79
C GLU A 173 -5.97 -12.28 14.66
N ARG A 174 -7.15 -12.04 15.23
CA ARG A 174 -7.39 -10.90 16.14
C ARG A 174 -6.55 -11.00 17.40
N ARG A 175 -6.46 -12.20 18.04
CA ARG A 175 -5.58 -12.41 19.19
C ARG A 175 -4.11 -12.19 18.85
N SER A 176 -3.67 -12.67 17.70
CA SER A 176 -2.30 -12.44 17.21
C SER A 176 -2.01 -10.96 16.98
N LEU A 177 -2.98 -10.24 16.40
CA LEU A 177 -2.87 -8.79 16.15
C LEU A 177 -2.86 -8.00 17.47
N ARG A 178 -3.64 -8.41 18.51
CA ARG A 178 -3.56 -7.85 19.85
C ARG A 178 -2.13 -7.87 20.38
N GLY A 179 -1.49 -9.03 20.38
CA GLY A 179 -0.10 -9.17 20.85
C GLY A 179 0.90 -8.38 19.99
N ALA A 180 0.64 -8.24 18.69
CA ALA A 180 1.48 -7.42 17.82
C ALA A 180 1.33 -5.92 18.14
N ALA A 181 0.13 -5.44 18.44
CA ALA A 181 -0.12 -4.07 18.87
C ALA A 181 0.55 -3.75 20.21
N GLU A 182 0.52 -4.68 21.17
CA GLU A 182 1.26 -4.54 22.43
C GLU A 182 2.77 -4.45 22.23
N ARG A 183 3.33 -5.32 21.37
CA ARG A 183 4.77 -5.24 21.03
C ARG A 183 5.13 -3.92 20.35
N LEU A 184 4.27 -3.42 19.46
CA LEU A 184 4.47 -2.12 18.82
C LEU A 184 4.46 -0.98 19.86
N ALA A 185 3.46 -0.98 20.75
CA ALA A 185 3.35 0.02 21.81
C ALA A 185 4.44 -0.14 22.87
N GLY A 186 4.98 -1.34 23.06
CA GLY A 186 5.94 -1.66 24.12
C GLY A 186 5.36 -1.63 25.53
N CYS A 187 4.02 -1.62 25.65
CA CYS A 187 3.30 -1.70 26.92
C CYS A 187 1.85 -2.13 26.69
N SER A 188 1.23 -2.74 27.73
CA SER A 188 -0.20 -3.06 27.71
C SER A 188 -1.04 -1.92 28.29
N PRO A 189 -2.18 -1.57 27.67
CA PRO A 189 -3.10 -0.56 28.22
C PRO A 189 -3.61 -0.90 29.63
N ASP A 190 -3.77 -2.19 29.94
CA ASP A 190 -4.28 -2.65 31.25
C ASP A 190 -3.30 -2.36 32.42
N LEU A 191 -2.01 -2.36 32.13
CA LEU A 191 -0.93 -2.30 33.11
C LEU A 191 -0.11 -1.01 33.05
N GLY A 192 -0.28 -0.24 31.97
CA GLY A 192 0.55 0.93 31.70
C GLY A 192 -0.09 2.21 32.20
N GLY A 193 0.65 3.01 32.96
CA GLY A 193 0.23 4.35 33.39
C GLY A 193 0.14 5.36 32.23
N LEU A 194 0.04 6.65 32.57
CA LEU A 194 -0.18 7.76 31.62
C LEU A 194 0.77 7.75 30.40
N ARG A 195 2.05 7.36 30.58
CA ARG A 195 3.00 7.28 29.46
C ARG A 195 2.65 6.20 28.45
N CYS A 196 2.11 5.07 28.90
CA CYS A 196 1.63 4.02 28.03
C CYS A 196 0.42 4.50 27.22
N TRP A 197 -0.57 5.09 27.89
CA TRP A 197 -1.75 5.64 27.24
C TRP A 197 -1.42 6.72 26.20
N ALA A 198 -0.49 7.63 26.51
CA ALA A 198 0.00 8.62 25.56
C ALA A 198 0.60 7.96 24.30
N ARG A 199 1.26 6.80 24.44
CA ARG A 199 1.81 6.04 23.31
C ARG A 199 0.71 5.36 22.49
N TRP A 200 -0.30 4.79 23.16
CA TRP A 200 -1.45 4.21 22.44
C TRP A 200 -2.26 5.27 21.70
N ASP A 201 -2.38 6.46 22.27
CA ASP A 201 -2.99 7.61 21.61
C ASP A 201 -2.16 8.06 20.39
N ASP A 202 -0.84 8.18 20.52
CA ASP A 202 0.08 8.53 19.41
C ASP A 202 0.06 7.46 18.29
N LEU A 203 -0.22 6.20 18.60
CA LEU A 203 -0.41 5.13 17.62
C LEU A 203 -1.72 5.26 16.84
N ALA A 204 -2.74 5.91 17.36
CA ALA A 204 -4.03 6.04 16.71
C ALA A 204 -4.00 7.15 15.65
N ALA A 205 -4.21 6.83 14.37
CA ALA A 205 -4.21 7.85 13.31
C ALA A 205 -5.29 8.91 13.51
N ALA A 206 -6.39 8.57 14.16
CA ALA A 206 -7.48 9.51 14.47
C ALA A 206 -7.07 10.61 15.45
N SER A 207 -6.11 10.36 16.35
CA SER A 207 -5.60 11.35 17.31
C SER A 207 -4.80 12.46 16.63
N HIS A 208 -4.37 12.24 15.40
CA HIS A 208 -3.62 13.20 14.59
C HIS A 208 -4.48 13.93 13.56
N ALA A 209 -5.80 13.70 13.55
CA ALA A 209 -6.68 14.31 12.58
C ALA A 209 -6.65 15.84 12.67
N SER A 210 -6.21 16.51 11.61
CA SER A 210 -6.03 17.96 11.54
C SER A 210 -6.75 18.64 10.35
N GLY A 211 -7.64 17.90 9.69
CA GLY A 211 -8.48 18.40 8.63
C GLY A 211 -7.72 18.74 7.36
N ALA A 212 -7.84 19.97 6.86
CA ALA A 212 -7.26 20.39 5.58
C ALA A 212 -5.73 20.25 5.49
N LYS A 213 -5.06 20.07 6.61
CA LYS A 213 -3.60 19.82 6.67
C LYS A 213 -3.24 18.35 6.41
N ASP A 214 -4.21 17.46 6.44
CA ASP A 214 -4.02 16.02 6.21
C ASP A 214 -4.18 15.68 4.74
N SER A 215 -3.57 14.56 4.35
CA SER A 215 -3.69 14.05 2.98
C SER A 215 -5.08 13.50 2.73
N PRO A 216 -5.61 13.57 1.50
CA PRO A 216 -6.76 12.79 1.06
C PRO A 216 -6.59 11.30 1.37
N LEU A 217 -7.66 10.62 1.83
CA LEU A 217 -7.63 9.23 2.25
C LEU A 217 -8.65 8.37 1.50
N LEU A 218 -8.21 7.22 0.97
CA LEU A 218 -9.07 6.13 0.54
C LEU A 218 -8.79 4.90 1.41
N LEU A 219 -9.78 4.47 2.20
CA LEU A 219 -9.67 3.39 3.18
C LEU A 219 -10.55 2.21 2.74
N ILE A 220 -9.96 1.03 2.54
CA ILE A 220 -10.67 -0.13 1.98
C ILE A 220 -10.55 -1.34 2.89
N HIS A 221 -11.68 -1.99 3.21
CA HIS A 221 -11.76 -3.28 3.91
C HIS A 221 -12.69 -4.25 3.18
N SER A 222 -12.62 -5.53 3.53
CA SER A 222 -13.73 -6.44 3.29
C SER A 222 -14.65 -6.54 4.51
N VAL A 223 -15.91 -6.98 4.28
CA VAL A 223 -16.90 -7.12 5.37
C VAL A 223 -16.44 -8.10 6.45
N GLY A 224 -15.84 -9.23 6.04
CA GLY A 224 -15.36 -10.28 6.93
C GLY A 224 -13.87 -10.17 7.30
N ASP A 225 -13.25 -9.01 7.12
CA ASP A 225 -11.85 -8.79 7.49
C ASP A 225 -11.68 -8.93 9.03
N PHE A 226 -10.61 -9.59 9.46
CA PHE A 226 -10.30 -9.69 10.90
C PHE A 226 -9.87 -8.32 11.48
N VAL A 227 -9.32 -7.41 10.65
CA VAL A 227 -9.21 -5.99 10.96
C VAL A 227 -10.54 -5.35 10.56
N ALA A 228 -11.38 -5.08 11.55
CA ALA A 228 -12.75 -4.64 11.32
C ALA A 228 -12.81 -3.32 10.52
N PRO A 229 -13.79 -3.15 9.60
CA PRO A 229 -14.01 -1.87 8.89
C PRO A 229 -14.18 -0.66 9.82
N ALA A 230 -14.49 -0.89 11.09
CA ALA A 230 -14.59 0.13 12.13
C ALA A 230 -13.30 0.94 12.32
N HIS A 231 -12.12 0.36 12.09
CA HIS A 231 -10.85 1.10 12.07
C HIS A 231 -10.88 2.28 11.09
N SER A 232 -11.35 2.02 9.88
CA SER A 232 -11.48 3.07 8.84
C SER A 232 -12.64 4.01 9.10
N ALA A 233 -13.76 3.53 9.64
CA ALA A 233 -14.92 4.35 9.95
C ALA A 233 -14.60 5.40 11.03
N GLU A 234 -13.88 5.00 12.08
CA GLU A 234 -13.45 5.91 13.15
C GLU A 234 -12.48 6.96 12.65
N LEU A 235 -11.45 6.57 11.89
CA LEU A 235 -10.51 7.50 11.29
C LEU A 235 -11.22 8.49 10.37
N ALA A 236 -12.08 8.00 9.47
CA ALA A 236 -12.82 8.85 8.55
C ALA A 236 -13.76 9.82 9.29
N SER A 237 -14.39 9.37 10.37
CA SER A 237 -15.23 10.22 11.21
C SER A 237 -14.41 11.33 11.90
N ALA A 238 -13.24 10.99 12.47
CA ALA A 238 -12.33 11.97 13.08
C ALA A 238 -11.87 13.01 12.05
N GLN A 239 -11.48 12.57 10.86
CA GLN A 239 -11.03 13.43 9.77
C GLN A 239 -12.12 14.40 9.30
N ARG A 240 -13.35 13.90 9.11
CA ARG A 240 -14.48 14.75 8.73
C ARG A 240 -14.82 15.79 9.80
N ARG A 241 -14.79 15.40 11.08
CA ARG A 241 -14.98 16.36 12.18
C ARG A 241 -13.88 17.42 12.23
N ALA A 242 -12.65 17.05 11.86
CA ALA A 242 -11.55 18.01 11.75
C ALA A 242 -11.60 18.87 10.45
N GLY A 243 -12.52 18.58 9.52
CA GLY A 243 -12.73 19.37 8.30
C GLY A 243 -12.05 18.80 7.03
N LEU A 244 -11.52 17.56 7.05
CA LEU A 244 -11.09 16.90 5.82
C LEU A 244 -12.30 16.41 5.04
N THR A 245 -12.51 16.96 3.84
CA THR A 245 -13.64 16.59 2.96
C THR A 245 -13.29 15.39 2.07
N ASP A 246 -12.02 15.23 1.68
CA ASP A 246 -11.57 14.16 0.80
C ASP A 246 -11.13 12.94 1.59
N VAL A 247 -12.10 12.28 2.21
CA VAL A 247 -11.92 11.02 2.92
C VAL A 247 -13.04 10.04 2.53
N SER A 248 -12.63 8.95 1.89
CA SER A 248 -13.51 7.88 1.39
C SER A 248 -13.25 6.56 2.10
N THR A 249 -14.33 5.88 2.47
CA THR A 249 -14.29 4.50 2.98
C THR A 249 -14.99 3.58 2.01
N ARG A 250 -14.44 2.40 1.77
CA ARG A 250 -15.05 1.34 0.97
C ARG A 250 -15.00 0.01 1.70
N THR A 251 -16.14 -0.66 1.71
CA THR A 251 -16.23 -2.04 2.21
C THR A 251 -16.64 -2.93 1.06
N VAL A 252 -15.87 -3.98 0.80
CA VAL A 252 -16.12 -4.97 -0.25
C VAL A 252 -16.60 -6.30 0.34
N ARG A 253 -17.30 -7.13 -0.44
CA ARG A 253 -17.73 -8.46 -0.01
C ARG A 253 -16.53 -9.39 0.20
N GLY A 254 -16.70 -10.38 1.08
CA GLY A 254 -15.69 -11.40 1.38
C GLY A 254 -14.91 -11.11 2.66
N ALA A 255 -13.79 -11.82 2.82
CA ALA A 255 -12.93 -11.76 4.00
C ALA A 255 -11.45 -11.49 3.62
N ALA A 256 -11.19 -10.95 2.44
CA ALA A 256 -9.85 -10.61 2.01
C ALA A 256 -9.26 -9.53 2.92
N HIS A 257 -7.99 -9.69 3.29
CA HIS A 257 -7.24 -8.77 4.15
C HIS A 257 -6.05 -8.17 3.42
N GLY A 258 -5.91 -6.85 3.47
CA GLY A 258 -4.74 -6.15 2.95
C GLY A 258 -4.54 -6.27 1.44
N GLY A 259 -3.32 -6.62 1.01
CA GLY A 259 -2.95 -6.75 -0.41
C GLY A 259 -3.88 -7.60 -1.27
N PRO A 260 -4.39 -8.75 -0.81
CA PRO A 260 -5.42 -9.55 -1.48
C PRO A 260 -6.70 -8.81 -1.87
N LEU A 261 -7.05 -7.69 -1.24
CA LEU A 261 -8.16 -6.83 -1.69
C LEU A 261 -7.98 -6.36 -3.14
N LEU A 262 -6.75 -6.14 -3.58
CA LEU A 262 -6.43 -5.76 -4.96
C LEU A 262 -6.65 -6.89 -5.98
N ASN A 263 -6.94 -8.12 -5.55
CA ASN A 263 -7.27 -9.22 -6.46
C ASN A 263 -8.71 -9.13 -6.99
N THR A 264 -9.52 -8.24 -6.44
CA THR A 264 -10.89 -8.01 -6.92
C THR A 264 -10.88 -6.89 -7.97
N PRO A 265 -11.49 -7.09 -9.16
CA PRO A 265 -11.47 -6.11 -10.26
C PRO A 265 -11.98 -4.72 -9.86
N ASN A 266 -12.96 -4.66 -8.98
CA ASN A 266 -13.52 -3.39 -8.52
C ASN A 266 -12.58 -2.64 -7.57
N THR A 267 -11.89 -3.34 -6.67
CA THR A 267 -10.94 -2.71 -5.74
C THR A 267 -9.70 -2.23 -6.48
N GLU A 268 -9.15 -3.07 -7.35
CA GLU A 268 -8.00 -2.72 -8.19
C GLU A 268 -8.30 -1.45 -9.02
N ARG A 269 -9.41 -1.46 -9.77
CA ARG A 269 -9.81 -0.33 -10.62
C ARG A 269 -10.05 0.94 -9.81
N THR A 270 -10.74 0.84 -8.68
CA THR A 270 -11.00 1.99 -7.80
C THR A 270 -9.70 2.56 -7.24
N THR A 271 -8.80 1.70 -6.76
CA THR A 271 -7.49 2.12 -6.24
C THR A 271 -6.69 2.85 -7.31
N LEU A 272 -6.62 2.28 -8.51
CA LEU A 272 -5.89 2.88 -9.63
C LEU A 272 -6.49 4.22 -10.08
N ALA A 273 -7.82 4.29 -10.21
CA ALA A 273 -8.51 5.51 -10.59
C ALA A 273 -8.32 6.61 -9.54
N TRP A 274 -8.39 6.25 -8.26
CA TRP A 274 -8.21 7.21 -7.18
C TRP A 274 -6.76 7.73 -7.09
N LEU A 275 -5.76 6.85 -7.22
CA LEU A 275 -4.36 7.26 -7.28
C LEU A 275 -4.11 8.23 -8.45
N ARG A 276 -4.67 7.96 -9.64
CA ARG A 276 -4.53 8.83 -10.80
C ARG A 276 -5.22 10.19 -10.64
N ALA A 277 -6.36 10.22 -9.96
CA ALA A 277 -7.07 11.47 -9.69
C ALA A 277 -6.31 12.40 -8.73
N HIS A 278 -5.37 11.85 -7.97
CA HIS A 278 -4.56 12.59 -6.99
C HIS A 278 -3.07 12.69 -7.38
N SER A 279 -2.71 12.27 -8.59
CA SER A 279 -1.33 12.30 -9.09
C SER A 279 -0.95 13.63 -9.74
#